data_8f26ceacce3a4e48a056964fcdd6cc5d
#
_entry.id   8f26ceacce3a4e48a056964fcdd6cc5d
#
_cell.length_a   1.000
_cell.length_b   1.000
_cell.length_c   1.000
_cell.angle_alpha   90.00
_cell.angle_beta   90.00
_cell.angle_gamma   90.00
#
_symmetry.space_group_name_H-M   'P 1'
#
loop_
_entity.id
_entity.type
_entity.pdbx_description
1 polymer ?
#
loop_
_entity_poly.entity_id
_entity_poly.type
_entity_poly.pdbx_seq_one_letter_code
_entity_poly.pdbx_strand_id
1 'polypeptide(L)'
;MNCDNRIPIIMCIDVEPDGFFIDRIKPLPWNGYEGAHRYFSELRKRIEETTGSPAHYTWCYRLDPQVAETYGSAEWPITHYSKFTEDFIKNGDEMALHPHAYRWIEKKQNWVEDLGNQEWVNHCLEMGFDAYRRLFNRTCESFRFGAYWISTETINCAERLGAAFDLTVEPYFKMKKRFFAAELYSAPLPDYDHVPREPYRPSRADFTRPDVTRKDGIWVIPVSTGKIKYQFGRLETLKKRIFSPDEIKPRTVTLNLSRGMNGFRSVMEELLGSLEKPYLVCVLRSDVCGEALSNPTDPVNMRQNVDYILNHPLVKQFVFSTPREAMSTMGYLNGTLAAGVS
;
A
#
# COMPACT_ATOMS: atom_id res chain seq x y z
N MET A 1 5.83 -27.12 15.71
CA MET A 1 6.01 -25.69 16.00
C MET A 1 4.63 -25.13 16.28
N ASN A 2 4.42 -24.51 17.44
CA ASN A 2 3.13 -23.91 17.78
C ASN A 2 2.80 -22.83 16.74
N CYS A 3 1.63 -22.91 16.13
CA CYS A 3 1.13 -21.94 15.14
C CYS A 3 0.89 -20.52 15.72
N ASP A 4 1.03 -20.36 17.03
CA ASP A 4 0.58 -19.17 17.75
C ASP A 4 1.53 -17.96 17.72
N ASN A 5 2.74 -18.09 17.16
CA ASN A 5 3.75 -17.01 17.18
C ASN A 5 4.16 -16.50 15.79
N ARG A 6 3.39 -16.78 14.75
CA ARG A 6 3.70 -16.25 13.40
C ARG A 6 3.26 -14.81 13.26
N ILE A 7 4.15 -13.99 12.71
CA ILE A 7 3.94 -12.56 12.48
C ILE A 7 3.82 -12.34 10.96
N PRO A 8 2.63 -12.08 10.43
CA PRO A 8 2.46 -11.86 9.00
C PRO A 8 3.04 -10.50 8.57
N ILE A 9 3.69 -10.50 7.43
CA ILE A 9 4.19 -9.31 6.74
C ILE A 9 3.50 -9.24 5.37
N ILE A 10 2.70 -8.22 5.14
CA ILE A 10 2.09 -7.92 3.84
C ILE A 10 2.99 -6.91 3.13
N MET A 11 3.49 -7.26 1.94
CA MET A 11 4.29 -6.39 1.10
C MET A 11 3.42 -5.86 -0.04
N CYS A 12 2.92 -4.63 0.08
CA CYS A 12 2.16 -3.95 -0.97
C CYS A 12 3.11 -3.24 -1.94
N ILE A 13 3.12 -3.65 -3.20
CA ILE A 13 3.92 -3.04 -4.26
C ILE A 13 2.96 -2.31 -5.21
N ASP A 14 2.95 -0.98 -5.12
CA ASP A 14 2.13 -0.13 -5.98
C ASP A 14 2.78 -0.13 -7.38
N VAL A 15 2.14 -0.80 -8.34
CA VAL A 15 2.59 -0.94 -9.73
C VAL A 15 2.17 0.29 -10.51
N GLU A 16 3.14 1.18 -10.73
CA GLU A 16 2.93 2.49 -11.31
C GLU A 16 3.98 2.82 -12.39
N PRO A 17 3.67 3.74 -13.32
CA PRO A 17 4.66 4.26 -14.25
C PRO A 17 5.75 5.08 -13.52
N ASP A 18 6.88 5.30 -14.20
CA ASP A 18 8.05 5.98 -13.65
C ASP A 18 7.81 7.48 -13.47
N GLY A 19 7.00 7.85 -12.48
CA GLY A 19 6.70 9.23 -12.10
C GLY A 19 5.24 9.47 -11.80
N PHE A 20 4.96 10.66 -11.21
CA PHE A 20 3.61 11.03 -10.77
C PHE A 20 2.78 11.72 -11.87
N PHE A 21 3.44 12.46 -12.76
CA PHE A 21 2.78 13.25 -13.79
C PHE A 21 2.94 12.56 -15.14
N ILE A 22 1.91 11.85 -15.54
CA ILE A 22 1.87 11.16 -16.83
C ILE A 22 1.48 12.19 -17.89
N ASP A 23 2.36 12.43 -18.85
CA ASP A 23 2.01 13.19 -20.04
C ASP A 23 1.10 12.34 -20.94
N ARG A 24 -0.06 12.86 -21.30
CA ARG A 24 -1.03 12.16 -22.16
C ARG A 24 -0.48 11.88 -23.57
N ILE A 25 0.40 12.75 -24.06
CA ILE A 25 1.00 12.64 -25.40
C ILE A 25 2.29 11.81 -25.36
N LYS A 26 3.03 11.88 -24.26
CA LYS A 26 4.30 11.18 -24.07
C LYS A 26 4.23 10.30 -22.83
N PRO A 27 3.71 9.07 -22.97
CA PRO A 27 3.59 8.15 -21.85
C PRO A 27 4.91 7.91 -21.13
N LEU A 28 4.87 7.86 -19.80
CA LEU A 28 6.03 7.50 -19.01
C LEU A 28 6.33 6.01 -19.16
N PRO A 29 7.60 5.59 -19.12
CA PRO A 29 7.96 4.18 -19.10
C PRO A 29 7.58 3.53 -17.76
N TRP A 30 7.70 2.20 -17.70
CA TRP A 30 7.47 1.38 -16.51
C TRP A 30 8.73 0.59 -16.11
N ASN A 31 9.92 1.19 -16.32
CA ASN A 31 11.21 0.56 -16.01
C ASN A 31 11.31 0.17 -14.54
N GLY A 32 10.69 0.97 -13.66
CA GLY A 32 10.61 0.66 -12.23
C GLY A 32 9.85 -0.62 -11.94
N TYR A 33 8.79 -0.91 -12.69
CA TYR A 33 8.06 -2.15 -12.56
C TYR A 33 8.89 -3.36 -13.02
N GLU A 34 9.64 -3.22 -14.12
CA GLU A 34 10.59 -4.25 -14.56
C GLU A 34 11.71 -4.48 -13.52
N GLY A 35 12.21 -3.39 -12.93
CA GLY A 35 13.16 -3.45 -11.84
C GLY A 35 12.62 -4.13 -10.60
N ALA A 36 11.35 -3.83 -10.25
CA ALA A 36 10.66 -4.46 -9.13
C ALA A 36 10.48 -5.97 -9.35
N HIS A 37 10.05 -6.39 -10.55
CA HIS A 37 9.94 -7.81 -10.87
C HIS A 37 11.26 -8.55 -10.62
N ARG A 38 12.39 -8.04 -11.14
CA ARG A 38 13.73 -8.64 -10.91
C ARG A 38 14.08 -8.67 -9.43
N TYR A 39 13.99 -7.53 -8.75
CA TYR A 39 14.36 -7.41 -7.34
C TYR A 39 13.56 -8.33 -6.43
N PHE A 40 12.23 -8.35 -6.55
CA PHE A 40 11.37 -9.16 -5.69
C PHE A 40 11.45 -10.67 -6.01
N SER A 41 11.79 -11.04 -7.25
CA SER A 41 12.09 -12.44 -7.59
C SER A 41 13.35 -12.95 -6.90
N GLU A 42 14.41 -12.12 -6.82
CA GLU A 42 15.62 -12.45 -6.06
C GLU A 42 15.39 -12.42 -4.54
N LEU A 43 14.64 -11.42 -4.07
CA LEU A 43 14.31 -11.26 -2.66
C LEU A 43 13.50 -12.45 -2.14
N ARG A 44 12.58 -13.03 -2.94
CA ARG A 44 11.79 -14.20 -2.57
C ARG A 44 12.68 -15.34 -2.10
N LYS A 45 13.72 -15.68 -2.85
CA LYS A 45 14.68 -16.75 -2.49
C LYS A 45 15.36 -16.46 -1.15
N ARG A 46 15.80 -15.21 -0.95
CA ARG A 46 16.44 -14.79 0.31
C ARG A 46 15.47 -14.91 1.50
N ILE A 47 14.20 -14.53 1.31
CA ILE A 47 13.17 -14.67 2.35
C ILE A 47 12.96 -16.14 2.68
N GLU A 48 12.74 -16.99 1.70
CA GLU A 48 12.51 -18.43 1.87
C GLU A 48 13.69 -19.11 2.59
N GLU A 49 14.92 -18.81 2.18
CA GLU A 49 16.12 -19.31 2.85
C GLU A 49 16.24 -18.81 4.29
N THR A 50 15.86 -17.55 4.56
CA THR A 50 16.01 -16.92 5.86
C THR A 50 14.87 -17.30 6.82
N THR A 51 13.63 -17.29 6.39
CA THR A 51 12.45 -17.57 7.23
C THR A 51 12.13 -19.07 7.29
N GLY A 52 12.39 -19.80 6.21
CA GLY A 52 11.96 -21.19 6.01
C GLY A 52 10.52 -21.31 5.55
N SER A 53 9.90 -20.23 5.08
CA SER A 53 8.52 -20.19 4.58
C SER A 53 8.46 -19.53 3.21
N PRO A 54 7.51 -19.93 2.33
CA PRO A 54 7.27 -19.24 1.08
C PRO A 54 7.01 -17.75 1.30
N ALA A 55 7.36 -16.92 0.31
CA ALA A 55 7.11 -15.49 0.34
C ALA A 55 6.07 -15.12 -0.72
N HIS A 56 4.95 -14.55 -0.27
CA HIS A 56 3.91 -14.04 -1.15
C HIS A 56 3.84 -12.52 -1.04
N TYR A 57 3.67 -11.85 -2.19
CA TYR A 57 3.57 -10.40 -2.30
C TYR A 57 2.17 -9.99 -2.75
N THR A 58 1.84 -8.70 -2.59
CA THR A 58 0.61 -8.09 -3.07
C THR A 58 0.96 -7.00 -4.07
N TRP A 59 0.70 -7.26 -5.35
CA TRP A 59 0.97 -6.34 -6.45
C TRP A 59 -0.28 -5.52 -6.75
N CYS A 60 -0.23 -4.22 -6.45
CA CYS A 60 -1.34 -3.30 -6.53
C CYS A 60 -1.31 -2.54 -7.86
N TYR A 61 -2.16 -2.92 -8.80
CA TYR A 61 -2.13 -2.43 -10.18
C TYR A 61 -3.00 -1.21 -10.42
N ARG A 62 -2.46 -0.26 -11.15
CA ARG A 62 -3.18 0.85 -11.77
C ARG A 62 -4.02 0.32 -12.94
N LEU A 63 -5.33 0.17 -12.74
CA LEU A 63 -6.31 -0.18 -13.78
C LEU A 63 -7.39 0.92 -13.83
N ASP A 64 -7.00 2.16 -14.04
CA ASP A 64 -7.83 3.34 -13.91
C ASP A 64 -7.92 4.16 -15.23
N PRO A 65 -8.80 5.16 -15.31
CA PRO A 65 -9.00 5.96 -16.52
C PRO A 65 -7.72 6.64 -17.03
N GLN A 66 -6.82 7.08 -16.17
CA GLN A 66 -5.56 7.69 -16.61
C GLN A 66 -4.70 6.68 -17.40
N VAL A 67 -4.60 5.45 -16.90
CA VAL A 67 -3.89 4.37 -17.62
C VAL A 67 -4.59 4.07 -18.93
N ALA A 68 -5.92 3.94 -18.92
CA ALA A 68 -6.69 3.64 -20.12
C ALA A 68 -6.50 4.71 -21.21
N GLU A 69 -6.57 5.98 -20.85
CA GLU A 69 -6.41 7.09 -21.80
C GLU A 69 -4.96 7.25 -22.30
N THR A 70 -3.97 6.93 -21.46
CA THR A 70 -2.55 7.15 -21.78
C THR A 70 -1.96 5.98 -22.55
N TYR A 71 -2.32 4.74 -22.19
CA TYR A 71 -1.71 3.52 -22.74
C TYR A 71 -2.67 2.70 -23.61
N GLY A 72 -3.91 3.17 -23.81
CA GLY A 72 -4.90 2.60 -24.73
C GLY A 72 -5.88 1.62 -24.08
N SER A 73 -5.60 1.07 -22.92
CA SER A 73 -6.57 0.29 -22.12
C SER A 73 -6.22 0.30 -20.63
N ALA A 74 -7.22 0.12 -19.77
CA ALA A 74 -6.99 -0.02 -18.34
C ALA A 74 -6.17 -1.29 -18.01
N GLU A 75 -6.33 -2.34 -18.81
CA GLU A 75 -5.65 -3.62 -18.66
C GLU A 75 -4.17 -3.60 -19.10
N TRP A 76 -3.73 -2.51 -19.71
CA TRP A 76 -2.43 -2.42 -20.36
C TRP A 76 -1.26 -2.89 -19.45
N PRO A 77 -1.13 -2.52 -18.17
CA PRO A 77 0.00 -2.95 -17.35
C PRO A 77 0.09 -4.47 -17.20
N ILE A 78 -1.04 -5.13 -17.14
CA ILE A 78 -1.11 -6.60 -16.98
C ILE A 78 -0.91 -7.31 -18.32
N THR A 79 -1.54 -6.81 -19.38
CA THR A 79 -1.43 -7.44 -20.70
C THR A 79 -0.06 -7.23 -21.34
N HIS A 80 0.52 -6.04 -21.17
CA HIS A 80 1.86 -5.73 -21.67
C HIS A 80 2.95 -6.52 -20.94
N TYR A 81 2.80 -6.70 -19.64
CA TYR A 81 3.72 -7.45 -18.79
C TYR A 81 3.13 -8.82 -18.36
N SER A 82 2.42 -9.50 -19.25
CA SER A 82 1.71 -10.76 -18.94
C SER A 82 2.60 -11.82 -18.32
N LYS A 83 3.87 -11.94 -18.78
CA LYS A 83 4.85 -12.87 -18.20
C LYS A 83 5.13 -12.61 -16.71
N PHE A 84 5.18 -11.34 -16.29
CA PHE A 84 5.39 -11.01 -14.87
C PHE A 84 4.17 -11.43 -14.06
N THR A 85 2.97 -11.16 -14.58
CA THR A 85 1.71 -11.56 -13.93
C THR A 85 1.61 -13.09 -13.82
N GLU A 86 1.99 -13.85 -14.86
CA GLU A 86 2.06 -15.32 -14.83
C GLU A 86 3.04 -15.81 -13.74
N ASP A 87 4.23 -15.19 -13.65
CA ASP A 87 5.22 -15.50 -12.63
C ASP A 87 4.68 -15.25 -11.22
N PHE A 88 4.00 -14.12 -11.00
CA PHE A 88 3.44 -13.79 -9.70
C PHE A 88 2.34 -14.78 -9.28
N ILE A 89 1.41 -15.09 -10.18
CA ILE A 89 0.34 -16.07 -9.92
C ILE A 89 0.94 -17.44 -9.57
N LYS A 90 1.95 -17.88 -10.34
CA LYS A 90 2.65 -19.15 -10.10
C LYS A 90 3.32 -19.20 -8.74
N ASN A 91 3.78 -18.06 -8.25
CA ASN A 91 4.43 -17.94 -6.94
C ASN A 91 3.45 -17.71 -5.78
N GLY A 92 2.13 -17.69 -6.02
CA GLY A 92 1.12 -17.46 -4.99
C GLY A 92 0.92 -16.01 -4.58
N ASP A 93 1.44 -15.06 -5.38
CA ASP A 93 1.25 -13.64 -5.12
C ASP A 93 -0.20 -13.21 -5.40
N GLU A 94 -0.63 -12.16 -4.73
CA GLU A 94 -1.92 -11.54 -4.98
C GLU A 94 -1.82 -10.37 -5.96
N MET A 95 -2.71 -10.38 -6.95
CA MET A 95 -2.97 -9.22 -7.81
C MET A 95 -4.06 -8.40 -7.16
N ALA A 96 -3.76 -7.18 -6.75
CA ALA A 96 -4.67 -6.22 -6.14
C ALA A 96 -4.87 -5.00 -7.04
N LEU A 97 -5.83 -4.14 -6.69
CA LEU A 97 -6.07 -2.89 -7.40
C LEU A 97 -5.42 -1.69 -6.68
N HIS A 98 -4.90 -0.75 -7.49
CA HIS A 98 -4.38 0.54 -7.02
C HIS A 98 -5.00 1.71 -7.82
N PRO A 99 -6.31 1.93 -7.72
CA PRO A 99 -6.97 2.95 -8.52
C PRO A 99 -6.61 4.36 -8.05
N HIS A 100 -6.45 5.27 -9.00
CA HIS A 100 -6.39 6.71 -8.79
C HIS A 100 -7.58 7.40 -9.46
N ALA A 101 -8.01 8.54 -8.91
CA ALA A 101 -9.10 9.31 -9.47
C ALA A 101 -8.61 10.45 -10.39
N TYR A 102 -7.55 10.22 -11.16
CA TYR A 102 -7.09 11.21 -12.12
C TYR A 102 -8.10 11.40 -13.24
N ARG A 103 -8.42 12.66 -13.50
CA ARG A 103 -9.24 13.10 -14.64
C ARG A 103 -8.50 14.16 -15.44
N TRP A 104 -8.47 13.99 -16.75
CA TRP A 104 -7.91 15.00 -17.63
C TRP A 104 -8.80 16.24 -17.68
N ILE A 105 -8.23 17.40 -17.44
CA ILE A 105 -8.92 18.68 -17.53
C ILE A 105 -8.42 19.46 -18.75
N GLU A 106 -9.20 19.45 -19.83
CA GLU A 106 -8.82 20.02 -21.11
C GLU A 106 -8.37 21.49 -21.01
N LYS A 107 -9.09 22.31 -20.23
CA LYS A 107 -8.75 23.72 -20.02
C LYS A 107 -7.39 23.93 -19.31
N LYS A 108 -6.94 22.95 -18.52
CA LYS A 108 -5.67 23.00 -17.77
C LYS A 108 -4.54 22.24 -18.49
N GLN A 109 -4.88 21.47 -19.53
CA GLN A 109 -3.95 20.55 -20.19
C GLN A 109 -3.18 19.70 -19.18
N ASN A 110 -3.89 19.19 -18.15
CA ASN A 110 -3.28 18.46 -17.06
C ASN A 110 -4.25 17.47 -16.41
N TRP A 111 -3.69 16.46 -15.79
CA TRP A 111 -4.41 15.53 -14.91
C TRP A 111 -4.67 16.17 -13.56
N VAL A 112 -5.88 16.01 -13.05
CA VAL A 112 -6.29 16.43 -11.71
C VAL A 112 -6.82 15.22 -10.98
N GLU A 113 -6.37 15.00 -9.76
CA GLU A 113 -6.89 13.96 -8.90
C GLU A 113 -8.21 14.43 -8.28
N ASP A 114 -9.33 14.07 -8.95
CA ASP A 114 -10.67 14.63 -8.70
C ASP A 114 -11.42 13.86 -7.61
N LEU A 115 -10.81 13.80 -6.42
CA LEU A 115 -11.29 13.05 -5.27
C LEU A 115 -12.54 13.67 -4.62
N GLY A 116 -12.83 14.94 -4.87
CA GLY A 116 -14.06 15.61 -4.42
C GLY A 116 -15.30 15.22 -5.22
N ASN A 117 -15.13 14.58 -6.36
CA ASN A 117 -16.22 14.09 -7.20
C ASN A 117 -16.44 12.58 -6.95
N GLN A 118 -17.36 12.26 -6.06
CA GLN A 118 -17.60 10.87 -5.67
C GLN A 118 -18.08 9.99 -6.84
N GLU A 119 -18.83 10.54 -7.79
CA GLU A 119 -19.26 9.79 -9.00
C GLU A 119 -18.04 9.41 -9.85
N TRP A 120 -17.08 10.31 -10.00
CA TRP A 120 -15.84 10.03 -10.70
C TRP A 120 -14.98 9.01 -9.98
N VAL A 121 -14.88 9.10 -8.65
CA VAL A 121 -14.17 8.10 -7.82
C VAL A 121 -14.80 6.72 -7.98
N ASN A 122 -16.13 6.64 -7.92
CA ASN A 122 -16.85 5.38 -8.14
C ASN A 122 -16.60 4.82 -9.54
N HIS A 123 -16.63 5.67 -10.56
CA HIS A 123 -16.31 5.28 -11.94
C HIS A 123 -14.89 4.70 -12.07
N CYS A 124 -13.90 5.31 -11.42
CA CYS A 124 -12.52 4.79 -11.41
C CYS A 124 -12.44 3.40 -10.75
N LEU A 125 -13.14 3.21 -9.63
CA LEU A 125 -13.24 1.91 -8.98
C LEU A 125 -13.91 0.86 -9.89
N GLU A 126 -15.08 1.17 -10.41
CA GLU A 126 -15.85 0.28 -11.27
C GLU A 126 -15.04 -0.14 -12.50
N MET A 127 -14.36 0.81 -13.15
CA MET A 127 -13.46 0.50 -14.27
C MET A 127 -12.36 -0.49 -13.85
N GLY A 128 -11.70 -0.25 -12.73
CA GLY A 128 -10.63 -1.11 -12.24
C GLY A 128 -11.11 -2.52 -11.91
N PHE A 129 -12.24 -2.64 -11.17
CA PHE A 129 -12.81 -3.94 -10.83
C PHE A 129 -13.33 -4.70 -12.05
N ASP A 130 -13.90 -4.01 -13.03
CA ASP A 130 -14.36 -4.62 -14.28
C ASP A 130 -13.20 -5.06 -15.16
N ALA A 131 -12.15 -4.25 -15.28
CA ALA A 131 -10.92 -4.63 -15.98
C ALA A 131 -10.28 -5.87 -15.33
N TYR A 132 -10.19 -5.89 -13.99
CA TYR A 132 -9.70 -7.04 -13.25
C TYR A 132 -10.53 -8.30 -13.51
N ARG A 133 -11.87 -8.17 -13.48
CA ARG A 133 -12.78 -9.30 -13.74
C ARG A 133 -12.63 -9.86 -15.15
N ARG A 134 -12.44 -8.98 -16.15
CA ARG A 134 -12.18 -9.43 -17.54
C ARG A 134 -10.85 -10.17 -17.67
N LEU A 135 -9.81 -9.71 -16.97
CA LEU A 135 -8.47 -10.32 -17.02
C LEU A 135 -8.40 -11.68 -16.33
N PHE A 136 -8.98 -11.80 -15.13
CA PHE A 136 -8.76 -12.93 -14.25
C PHE A 136 -9.98 -13.82 -14.07
N ASN A 137 -11.13 -13.47 -14.69
CA ASN A 137 -12.43 -14.17 -14.53
C ASN A 137 -12.83 -14.40 -13.06
N ARG A 138 -12.45 -13.45 -12.18
CA ARG A 138 -12.77 -13.46 -10.75
C ARG A 138 -12.83 -12.01 -10.23
N THR A 139 -13.45 -11.82 -9.08
CA THR A 139 -13.48 -10.53 -8.40
C THR A 139 -12.14 -10.23 -7.73
N CYS A 140 -11.71 -8.97 -7.77
CA CYS A 140 -10.56 -8.51 -7.01
C CYS A 140 -10.90 -8.47 -5.52
N GLU A 141 -10.07 -9.09 -4.69
CA GLU A 141 -10.31 -9.13 -3.24
C GLU A 141 -9.67 -7.96 -2.50
N SER A 142 -8.51 -7.50 -2.94
CA SER A 142 -7.75 -6.45 -2.25
C SER A 142 -7.59 -5.22 -3.11
N PHE A 143 -7.69 -4.06 -2.48
CA PHE A 143 -7.35 -2.81 -3.13
C PHE A 143 -6.62 -1.87 -2.17
N ARG A 144 -5.85 -0.95 -2.75
CA ARG A 144 -5.18 0.15 -2.09
C ARG A 144 -5.39 1.40 -2.94
N PHE A 145 -6.23 2.33 -2.48
CA PHE A 145 -6.52 3.54 -3.23
C PHE A 145 -5.31 4.50 -3.24
N GLY A 146 -5.10 5.19 -4.35
CA GLY A 146 -4.00 6.13 -4.51
C GLY A 146 -4.11 7.39 -3.66
N ALA A 147 -3.07 8.24 -3.70
CA ALA A 147 -3.01 9.53 -3.00
C ALA A 147 -3.24 9.47 -1.48
N TYR A 148 -3.04 8.35 -0.83
CA TYR A 148 -3.34 8.16 0.60
C TYR A 148 -4.78 8.50 0.97
N TRP A 149 -5.71 8.44 0.02
CA TRP A 149 -7.07 8.96 0.19
C TRP A 149 -8.10 7.85 0.14
N ILE A 150 -9.08 7.94 1.03
CA ILE A 150 -10.29 7.12 0.97
C ILE A 150 -11.43 7.83 1.69
N SER A 151 -12.67 7.55 1.29
CA SER A 151 -13.89 7.99 1.94
C SER A 151 -14.77 6.82 2.36
N THR A 152 -15.77 7.10 3.17
CA THR A 152 -16.80 6.11 3.55
C THR A 152 -17.53 5.57 2.33
N GLU A 153 -17.89 6.46 1.40
CA GLU A 153 -18.56 6.11 0.15
C GLU A 153 -17.68 5.25 -0.74
N THR A 154 -16.38 5.53 -0.78
CA THR A 154 -15.40 4.77 -1.56
C THR A 154 -15.25 3.34 -1.03
N ILE A 155 -15.13 3.17 0.29
CA ILE A 155 -15.09 1.83 0.93
C ILE A 155 -16.39 1.07 0.69
N ASN A 156 -17.54 1.72 0.86
CA ASN A 156 -18.84 1.10 0.61
C ASN A 156 -19.00 0.71 -0.87
N CYS A 157 -18.48 1.52 -1.80
CA CYS A 157 -18.47 1.18 -3.22
C CYS A 157 -17.59 -0.03 -3.50
N ALA A 158 -16.35 -0.06 -3.01
CA ALA A 158 -15.44 -1.20 -3.18
C ALA A 158 -16.03 -2.50 -2.58
N GLU A 159 -16.68 -2.42 -1.42
CA GLU A 159 -17.40 -3.55 -0.82
C GLU A 159 -18.50 -4.09 -1.77
N ARG A 160 -19.31 -3.21 -2.38
CA ARG A 160 -20.34 -3.63 -3.36
C ARG A 160 -19.74 -4.27 -4.61
N LEU A 161 -18.55 -3.84 -5.02
CA LEU A 161 -17.82 -4.41 -6.15
C LEU A 161 -17.14 -5.75 -5.79
N GLY A 162 -17.18 -6.13 -4.52
CA GLY A 162 -16.69 -7.43 -4.03
C GLY A 162 -15.32 -7.41 -3.37
N ALA A 163 -14.77 -6.23 -3.06
CA ALA A 163 -13.54 -6.14 -2.28
C ALA A 163 -13.73 -6.74 -0.87
N ALA A 164 -12.78 -7.53 -0.45
CA ALA A 164 -12.70 -8.11 0.89
C ALA A 164 -11.74 -7.34 1.80
N PHE A 165 -10.72 -6.68 1.23
CA PHE A 165 -9.65 -6.01 1.97
C PHE A 165 -9.33 -4.64 1.38
N ASP A 166 -9.31 -3.62 2.24
CA ASP A 166 -8.72 -2.31 1.98
C ASP A 166 -7.34 -2.20 2.65
N LEU A 167 -6.34 -1.74 1.90
CA LEU A 167 -4.96 -1.54 2.32
C LEU A 167 -4.53 -0.05 2.19
N THR A 168 -5.49 0.87 2.17
CA THR A 168 -5.24 2.30 1.93
C THR A 168 -4.87 3.06 3.18
N VAL A 169 -5.57 2.75 4.29
CA VAL A 169 -5.56 3.59 5.49
C VAL A 169 -4.21 3.54 6.20
N GLU A 170 -3.63 4.71 6.45
CA GLU A 170 -2.38 4.91 7.20
C GLU A 170 -2.68 5.58 8.55
N PRO A 171 -2.88 4.84 9.65
CA PRO A 171 -3.18 5.42 10.97
C PRO A 171 -2.20 6.53 11.36
N TYR A 172 -2.69 7.54 12.07
CA TYR A 172 -1.94 8.76 12.42
C TYR A 172 -1.53 9.65 11.25
N PHE A 173 -1.75 9.23 10.01
CA PHE A 173 -1.43 10.08 8.86
C PHE A 173 -2.41 11.24 8.78
N LYS A 174 -1.83 12.44 8.66
CA LYS A 174 -2.57 13.68 8.44
C LYS A 174 -1.89 14.46 7.34
N MET A 175 -2.57 14.54 6.22
CA MET A 175 -2.05 15.26 5.07
C MET A 175 -2.04 16.76 5.33
N LYS A 176 -0.95 17.44 4.94
CA LYS A 176 -0.83 18.90 5.03
C LYS A 176 -0.97 19.51 3.64
N LYS A 177 -1.72 20.60 3.53
CA LYS A 177 -1.95 21.34 2.26
C LYS A 177 -0.69 21.66 1.45
N ARG A 178 0.45 21.86 2.14
CA ARG A 178 1.74 22.16 1.48
C ARG A 178 2.33 21.04 0.63
N PHE A 179 1.85 19.82 0.74
CA PHE A 179 2.37 18.67 -0.01
C PHE A 179 1.69 18.47 -1.37
N PHE A 180 0.61 19.20 -1.63
CA PHE A 180 -0.12 19.10 -2.89
C PHE A 180 -0.34 20.51 -3.45
N ALA A 181 -0.14 20.66 -4.76
CA ALA A 181 -0.68 21.81 -5.45
C ALA A 181 -2.21 21.75 -5.28
N ALA A 182 -2.78 22.74 -4.56
CA ALA A 182 -4.22 22.75 -4.26
C ALA A 182 -5.11 22.67 -5.50
N GLU A 183 -4.53 22.93 -6.67
CA GLU A 183 -5.15 22.87 -7.98
C GLU A 183 -5.33 21.44 -8.52
N LEU A 184 -4.60 20.46 -7.95
CA LEU A 184 -4.59 19.06 -8.39
C LEU A 184 -5.36 18.12 -7.44
N TYR A 185 -5.92 18.66 -6.34
CA TYR A 185 -6.55 17.88 -5.30
C TYR A 185 -7.85 18.56 -4.85
N SER A 186 -8.98 17.94 -5.15
CA SER A 186 -10.30 18.56 -4.97
C SER A 186 -11.07 18.12 -3.72
N ALA A 187 -10.51 17.24 -2.87
CA ALA A 187 -11.18 16.68 -1.70
C ALA A 187 -10.63 17.24 -0.37
N PRO A 188 -11.35 17.02 0.74
CA PRO A 188 -10.76 17.16 2.08
C PRO A 188 -9.52 16.28 2.21
N LEU A 189 -8.48 16.83 2.82
CA LEU A 189 -7.24 16.08 3.02
C LEU A 189 -7.46 14.95 4.02
N PRO A 190 -6.87 13.74 3.78
CA PRO A 190 -6.97 12.65 4.72
C PRO A 190 -6.52 13.03 6.13
N ASP A 191 -7.31 12.63 7.12
CA ASP A 191 -7.01 12.73 8.54
C ASP A 191 -7.35 11.42 9.22
N TYR A 192 -6.35 10.57 9.42
CA TYR A 192 -6.48 9.24 10.00
C TYR A 192 -5.95 9.16 11.43
N ASP A 193 -5.95 10.30 12.16
CA ASP A 193 -5.35 10.37 13.50
C ASP A 193 -6.05 9.44 14.52
N HIS A 194 -7.32 9.09 14.27
CA HIS A 194 -8.15 8.29 15.17
C HIS A 194 -8.52 6.91 14.62
N VAL A 195 -7.95 6.52 13.48
CA VAL A 195 -8.23 5.21 12.90
C VAL A 195 -7.50 4.12 13.70
N PRO A 196 -8.13 2.94 13.90
CA PRO A 196 -7.46 1.80 14.54
C PRO A 196 -6.17 1.40 13.82
N ARG A 197 -5.24 0.84 14.56
CA ARG A 197 -3.97 0.29 14.03
C ARG A 197 -4.07 -1.20 13.74
N GLU A 198 -5.10 -1.86 14.23
CA GLU A 198 -5.38 -3.28 14.00
C GLU A 198 -6.47 -3.44 12.93
N PRO A 199 -6.52 -4.57 12.21
CA PRO A 199 -7.56 -4.82 11.23
C PRO A 199 -8.96 -4.72 11.85
N TYR A 200 -9.87 -4.05 11.14
CA TYR A 200 -11.23 -3.87 11.61
C TYR A 200 -12.25 -3.88 10.47
N ARG A 201 -13.50 -4.19 10.79
CA ARG A 201 -14.62 -3.98 9.88
C ARG A 201 -15.15 -2.55 10.07
N PRO A 202 -15.14 -1.73 9.00
CA PRO A 202 -15.54 -0.33 9.11
C PRO A 202 -17.06 -0.20 9.27
N SER A 203 -17.50 0.84 9.98
CA SER A 203 -18.89 1.27 9.95
C SER A 203 -19.26 1.80 8.56
N ARG A 204 -20.44 1.45 8.08
CA ARG A 204 -20.95 1.95 6.80
C ARG A 204 -21.26 3.46 6.81
N ALA A 205 -21.40 4.06 7.99
CA ALA A 205 -21.63 5.49 8.14
C ALA A 205 -20.34 6.30 8.30
N ASP A 206 -19.27 5.66 8.81
CA ASP A 206 -17.98 6.31 9.07
C ASP A 206 -16.88 5.24 9.08
N PHE A 207 -16.15 5.12 8.00
CA PHE A 207 -15.11 4.08 7.85
C PHE A 207 -13.98 4.19 8.88
N THR A 208 -13.79 5.36 9.49
CA THR A 208 -12.74 5.55 10.51
C THR A 208 -13.07 4.86 11.83
N ARG A 209 -14.30 4.36 11.97
CA ARG A 209 -14.79 3.69 13.18
C ARG A 209 -15.07 2.22 12.93
N PRO A 210 -14.57 1.34 13.82
CA PRO A 210 -14.95 -0.07 13.80
C PRO A 210 -16.44 -0.26 14.06
N ASP A 211 -17.05 -1.20 13.37
CA ASP A 211 -18.37 -1.73 13.70
C ASP A 211 -18.24 -3.18 14.18
N VAL A 212 -18.19 -3.37 15.48
CA VAL A 212 -18.02 -4.69 16.11
C VAL A 212 -19.23 -5.62 15.91
N THR A 213 -20.36 -5.08 15.44
CA THR A 213 -21.57 -5.88 15.18
C THR A 213 -21.54 -6.53 13.79
N ARG A 214 -20.70 -6.02 12.89
CA ARG A 214 -20.57 -6.55 11.53
C ARG A 214 -19.84 -7.90 11.53
N LYS A 215 -20.48 -8.90 10.96
CA LYS A 215 -19.91 -10.26 10.79
C LYS A 215 -19.37 -10.51 9.38
N ASP A 216 -19.74 -9.67 8.43
CA ASP A 216 -19.42 -9.77 7.00
C ASP A 216 -18.94 -8.44 6.41
N GLY A 217 -18.60 -8.46 5.13
CA GLY A 217 -18.15 -7.31 4.36
C GLY A 217 -16.65 -7.09 4.41
N ILE A 218 -16.23 -5.91 3.96
CA ILE A 218 -14.83 -5.55 3.81
C ILE A 218 -14.10 -5.40 5.15
N TRP A 219 -12.84 -5.77 5.17
CA TRP A 219 -11.90 -5.43 6.24
C TRP A 219 -11.02 -4.27 5.81
N VAL A 220 -10.81 -3.31 6.69
CA VAL A 220 -9.69 -2.37 6.61
C VAL A 220 -8.51 -3.02 7.31
N ILE A 221 -7.42 -3.24 6.58
CA ILE A 221 -6.13 -3.69 7.11
C ILE A 221 -5.20 -2.48 7.07
N PRO A 222 -5.03 -1.76 8.19
CA PRO A 222 -4.25 -0.54 8.19
C PRO A 222 -2.79 -0.78 7.84
N VAL A 223 -2.25 0.12 7.01
CA VAL A 223 -0.81 0.15 6.74
C VAL A 223 -0.05 0.44 8.02
N SER A 224 1.03 -0.24 8.23
CA SER A 224 1.83 -0.11 9.43
C SER A 224 2.43 1.28 9.58
N THR A 225 1.98 2.01 10.60
CA THR A 225 2.42 3.39 10.91
C THR A 225 2.65 3.57 12.41
N GLY A 226 3.51 4.51 12.74
CA GLY A 226 3.76 4.91 14.12
C GLY A 226 4.10 6.38 14.26
N LYS A 227 3.94 6.91 15.47
CA LYS A 227 4.38 8.26 15.83
C LYS A 227 5.76 8.16 16.49
N ILE A 228 6.79 8.58 15.77
CA ILE A 228 8.16 8.59 16.32
C ILE A 228 8.56 9.99 16.74
N LYS A 229 9.31 10.06 17.83
CA LYS A 229 9.93 11.29 18.31
C LYS A 229 11.43 11.16 18.13
N TYR A 230 11.98 12.00 17.26
CA TYR A 230 13.43 12.04 17.09
C TYR A 230 14.10 12.56 18.35
N GLN A 231 15.12 11.88 18.81
CA GLN A 231 15.93 12.32 19.93
C GLN A 231 17.08 13.19 19.42
N PHE A 232 17.17 14.38 19.96
CA PHE A 232 18.26 15.33 19.67
C PHE A 232 19.06 15.55 20.96
N GLY A 233 20.33 15.89 20.81
CA GLY A 233 21.13 16.33 21.96
C GLY A 233 20.52 17.58 22.64
N ARG A 234 20.83 17.80 23.93
CA ARG A 234 20.22 18.89 24.72
C ARG A 234 20.32 20.26 24.06
N LEU A 235 21.50 20.62 23.54
CA LEU A 235 21.72 21.89 22.84
C LEU A 235 20.95 21.99 21.54
N GLU A 236 20.90 20.94 20.77
CA GLU A 236 20.15 20.86 19.52
C GLU A 236 18.65 20.94 19.77
N THR A 237 18.16 20.26 20.80
CA THR A 237 16.75 20.33 21.22
C THR A 237 16.37 21.77 21.57
N LEU A 238 17.24 22.49 22.30
CA LEU A 238 17.00 23.87 22.66
C LEU A 238 16.95 24.78 21.43
N LYS A 239 17.92 24.63 20.50
CA LYS A 239 17.91 25.38 19.23
C LYS A 239 16.66 25.09 18.43
N LYS A 240 16.25 23.80 18.29
CA LYS A 240 15.07 23.41 17.55
C LYS A 240 13.77 23.92 18.20
N ARG A 241 13.67 23.98 19.53
CA ARG A 241 12.52 24.61 20.22
C ARG A 241 12.30 26.06 19.81
N ILE A 242 13.38 26.82 19.58
CA ILE A 242 13.32 28.21 19.23
C ILE A 242 13.11 28.45 17.74
N PHE A 243 13.88 27.76 16.90
CA PHE A 243 13.97 28.04 15.47
C PHE A 243 13.19 27.07 14.57
N SER A 244 12.87 25.86 15.06
CA SER A 244 12.21 24.81 14.29
C SER A 244 11.34 23.91 15.17
N PRO A 245 10.34 24.47 15.89
CA PRO A 245 9.57 23.72 16.90
C PRO A 245 8.83 22.50 16.33
N ASP A 246 8.52 22.49 15.03
CA ASP A 246 7.87 21.35 14.38
C ASP A 246 8.80 20.14 14.21
N GLU A 247 10.10 20.32 14.26
CA GLU A 247 11.07 19.23 14.12
C GLU A 247 11.18 18.35 15.38
N ILE A 248 10.78 18.89 16.54
CA ILE A 248 10.78 18.14 17.82
C ILE A 248 9.43 17.48 18.12
N LYS A 249 8.39 17.76 17.32
CA LYS A 249 7.09 17.09 17.46
C LYS A 249 7.18 15.66 16.93
N PRO A 250 6.39 14.73 17.51
CA PRO A 250 6.28 13.41 16.93
C PRO A 250 5.86 13.49 15.47
N ARG A 251 6.49 12.68 14.62
CA ARG A 251 6.15 12.57 13.19
C ARG A 251 5.55 11.21 12.92
N THR A 252 4.51 11.18 12.13
CA THR A 252 4.00 9.93 11.59
C THR A 252 4.97 9.38 10.58
N VAL A 253 5.32 8.11 10.74
CA VAL A 253 6.16 7.36 9.81
C VAL A 253 5.42 6.09 9.44
N THR A 254 5.30 5.85 8.15
CA THR A 254 4.75 4.63 7.56
C THR A 254 5.87 3.65 7.27
N LEU A 255 5.62 2.35 7.39
CA LEU A 255 6.55 1.32 6.93
C LEU A 255 6.61 1.29 5.40
N ASN A 256 7.07 2.39 4.83
CA ASN A 256 7.41 2.48 3.41
C ASN A 256 8.89 2.11 3.25
N LEU A 257 9.14 1.09 2.44
CA LEU A 257 10.49 0.52 2.27
C LEU A 257 11.51 1.54 1.74
N SER A 258 11.07 2.55 0.98
CA SER A 258 11.97 3.59 0.46
C SER A 258 12.31 4.68 1.46
N ARG A 259 11.70 4.69 2.64
CA ARG A 259 11.93 5.72 3.67
C ARG A 259 13.18 5.45 4.51
N GLY A 260 13.70 6.52 5.11
CA GLY A 260 14.92 6.44 5.91
C GLY A 260 14.85 5.40 7.04
N MET A 261 15.90 4.61 7.14
CA MET A 261 16.01 3.42 7.98
C MET A 261 15.67 3.66 9.47
N ASN A 262 16.08 4.79 10.07
CA ASN A 262 15.85 5.03 11.50
C ASN A 262 14.35 5.13 11.84
N GLY A 263 13.58 5.79 10.97
CA GLY A 263 12.13 5.89 11.13
C GLY A 263 11.44 4.55 10.93
N PHE A 264 11.83 3.82 9.88
CA PHE A 264 11.31 2.49 9.56
C PHE A 264 11.52 1.52 10.73
N ARG A 265 12.76 1.40 11.23
CA ARG A 265 13.10 0.53 12.37
C ARG A 265 12.30 0.89 13.62
N SER A 266 12.26 2.18 13.98
CA SER A 266 11.53 2.60 15.19
C SER A 266 10.05 2.23 15.16
N VAL A 267 9.40 2.36 14.00
CA VAL A 267 7.99 1.98 13.84
C VAL A 267 7.84 0.45 13.88
N MET A 268 8.71 -0.28 13.19
CA MET A 268 8.66 -1.74 13.20
C MET A 268 8.78 -2.30 14.63
N GLU A 269 9.79 -1.86 15.39
CA GLU A 269 9.98 -2.30 16.77
C GLU A 269 8.80 -1.93 17.69
N GLU A 270 8.27 -0.74 17.53
CA GLU A 270 7.11 -0.27 18.29
C GLU A 270 5.87 -1.14 18.02
N LEU A 271 5.61 -1.48 16.74
CA LEU A 271 4.48 -2.33 16.35
C LEU A 271 4.64 -3.77 16.86
N LEU A 272 5.83 -4.34 16.71
CA LEU A 272 6.12 -5.70 17.19
C LEU A 272 6.00 -5.82 18.72
N GLY A 273 6.24 -4.73 19.45
CA GLY A 273 6.16 -4.71 20.92
C GLY A 273 4.83 -4.24 21.50
N SER A 274 3.96 -3.59 20.71
CA SER A 274 2.75 -2.92 21.23
C SER A 274 1.43 -3.56 20.79
N LEU A 275 1.39 -4.25 19.66
CA LEU A 275 0.16 -4.89 19.17
C LEU A 275 -0.05 -6.23 19.86
N GLU A 276 -1.30 -6.53 20.22
CA GLU A 276 -1.69 -7.83 20.76
C GLU A 276 -1.45 -8.95 19.75
N LYS A 277 -1.78 -8.68 18.49
CA LYS A 277 -1.50 -9.55 17.34
C LYS A 277 -0.59 -8.80 16.38
N PRO A 278 0.74 -8.89 16.55
CA PRO A 278 1.66 -8.14 15.71
C PRO A 278 1.58 -8.57 14.24
N TYR A 279 1.53 -7.60 13.37
CA TYR A 279 1.59 -7.76 11.93
C TYR A 279 2.24 -6.53 11.31
N LEU A 280 2.74 -6.66 10.10
CA LEU A 280 3.35 -5.55 9.37
C LEU A 280 2.74 -5.44 7.97
N VAL A 281 2.35 -4.23 7.58
CA VAL A 281 2.03 -3.87 6.19
C VAL A 281 3.06 -2.88 5.72
N CYS A 282 3.92 -3.33 4.84
CA CYS A 282 4.97 -2.53 4.20
C CYS A 282 4.50 -2.10 2.81
N VAL A 283 4.81 -0.89 2.42
CA VAL A 283 4.44 -0.34 1.11
C VAL A 283 5.68 0.08 0.33
N LEU A 284 5.60 -0.02 -1.00
CA LEU A 284 6.64 0.43 -1.92
C LEU A 284 6.00 0.78 -3.26
N ARG A 285 6.43 1.88 -3.89
CA ARG A 285 6.12 2.14 -5.30
C ARG A 285 7.15 1.43 -6.20
N SER A 286 6.70 0.82 -7.27
CA SER A 286 7.56 0.08 -8.19
C SER A 286 8.63 0.96 -8.85
N ASP A 287 8.34 2.25 -9.09
CA ASP A 287 9.27 3.20 -9.68
C ASP A 287 10.59 3.37 -8.89
N VAL A 288 10.58 3.07 -7.57
CA VAL A 288 11.79 3.04 -6.73
C VAL A 288 12.83 2.03 -7.22
N CYS A 289 12.40 1.01 -7.95
CA CYS A 289 13.30 -0.02 -8.51
C CYS A 289 13.83 0.32 -9.91
N GLY A 290 13.45 1.47 -10.47
CA GLY A 290 13.89 1.96 -11.77
C GLY A 290 15.27 2.65 -11.73
N GLU A 291 15.81 2.91 -12.92
CA GLU A 291 17.09 3.63 -13.05
C GLU A 291 16.92 5.16 -12.98
N ALA A 292 15.80 5.67 -13.44
CA ALA A 292 15.51 7.11 -13.50
C ALA A 292 14.76 7.57 -12.23
N LEU A 293 15.47 7.72 -11.13
CA LEU A 293 14.88 8.04 -9.85
C LEU A 293 14.79 9.53 -9.59
N SER A 294 13.63 9.97 -9.07
CA SER A 294 13.46 11.31 -8.51
C SER A 294 14.28 11.51 -7.22
N ASN A 295 14.54 10.42 -6.49
CA ASN A 295 15.35 10.43 -5.27
C ASN A 295 16.31 9.22 -5.24
N PRO A 296 17.62 9.45 -5.44
CA PRO A 296 18.63 8.39 -5.51
C PRO A 296 18.85 7.63 -4.18
N THR A 297 18.33 8.14 -3.05
CA THR A 297 18.44 7.46 -1.76
C THR A 297 17.38 6.38 -1.55
N ASP A 298 16.27 6.41 -2.30
CA ASP A 298 15.13 5.52 -2.10
C ASP A 298 15.46 4.02 -2.32
N PRO A 299 16.22 3.61 -3.36
CA PRO A 299 16.62 2.21 -3.51
C PRO A 299 17.61 1.75 -2.43
N VAL A 300 18.45 2.66 -1.94
CA VAL A 300 19.40 2.35 -0.84
C VAL A 300 18.62 2.09 0.43
N ASN A 301 17.69 2.98 0.77
CA ASN A 301 16.80 2.80 1.93
C ASN A 301 16.00 1.51 1.83
N MET A 302 15.43 1.20 0.66
CA MET A 302 14.67 -0.02 0.42
C MET A 302 15.49 -1.26 0.76
N ARG A 303 16.70 -1.38 0.22
CA ARG A 303 17.59 -2.51 0.50
C ARG A 303 17.95 -2.60 1.98
N GLN A 304 18.27 -1.48 2.62
CA GLN A 304 18.60 -1.43 4.05
C GLN A 304 17.44 -1.82 4.93
N ASN A 305 16.21 -1.41 4.59
CA ASN A 305 15.00 -1.77 5.36
C ASN A 305 14.67 -3.26 5.18
N VAL A 306 14.77 -3.79 3.97
CA VAL A 306 14.63 -5.23 3.70
C VAL A 306 15.69 -6.03 4.46
N ASP A 307 16.95 -5.63 4.40
CA ASP A 307 18.02 -6.30 5.15
C ASP A 307 17.76 -6.26 6.66
N TYR A 308 17.20 -5.16 7.17
CA TYR A 308 16.82 -5.07 8.57
C TYR A 308 15.74 -6.09 8.95
N ILE A 309 14.69 -6.23 8.12
CA ILE A 309 13.65 -7.25 8.33
C ILE A 309 14.26 -8.65 8.34
N LEU A 310 15.12 -8.97 7.37
CA LEU A 310 15.70 -10.30 7.22
C LEU A 310 16.78 -10.66 8.27
N ASN A 311 17.35 -9.65 8.94
CA ASN A 311 18.30 -9.85 10.04
C ASN A 311 17.66 -9.64 11.42
N HIS A 312 16.34 -9.46 11.49
CA HIS A 312 15.65 -9.23 12.75
C HIS A 312 15.67 -10.48 13.64
N PRO A 313 15.79 -10.36 14.98
CA PRO A 313 15.78 -11.52 15.89
C PRO A 313 14.54 -12.42 15.76
N LEU A 314 13.39 -11.84 15.37
CA LEU A 314 12.13 -12.57 15.18
C LEU A 314 11.96 -13.12 13.74
N VAL A 315 12.97 -13.07 12.87
CA VAL A 315 12.85 -13.42 11.45
C VAL A 315 12.25 -14.81 11.20
N LYS A 316 12.49 -15.77 12.07
CA LYS A 316 11.91 -17.13 11.98
C LYS A 316 10.40 -17.18 12.28
N GLN A 317 9.84 -16.11 12.83
CA GLN A 317 8.41 -15.96 13.06
C GLN A 317 7.73 -15.18 11.90
N PHE A 318 8.49 -14.48 11.07
CA PHE A 318 7.94 -13.71 9.96
C PHE A 318 7.43 -14.62 8.84
N VAL A 319 6.23 -14.30 8.34
CA VAL A 319 5.62 -14.96 7.21
C VAL A 319 5.16 -13.89 6.21
N PHE A 320 5.80 -13.86 5.05
CA PHE A 320 5.42 -12.93 3.99
C PHE A 320 4.18 -13.47 3.29
N SER A 321 3.08 -12.75 3.42
CA SER A 321 1.73 -13.26 3.17
C SER A 321 0.92 -12.29 2.31
N THR A 322 -0.03 -12.84 1.57
CA THR A 322 -1.13 -12.05 1.01
C THR A 322 -2.04 -11.53 2.13
N PRO A 323 -2.88 -10.50 1.90
CA PRO A 323 -3.84 -10.00 2.89
C PRO A 323 -4.73 -11.11 3.49
N ARG A 324 -5.24 -12.01 2.65
CA ARG A 324 -6.08 -13.12 3.09
C ARG A 324 -5.34 -14.09 4.01
N GLU A 325 -4.13 -14.46 3.66
CA GLU A 325 -3.27 -15.35 4.48
C GLU A 325 -2.91 -14.70 5.82
N ALA A 326 -2.56 -13.40 5.79
CA ALA A 326 -2.26 -12.62 6.98
C ALA A 326 -3.46 -12.58 7.94
N MET A 327 -4.66 -12.27 7.43
CA MET A 327 -5.89 -12.24 8.22
C MET A 327 -6.25 -13.62 8.79
N SER A 328 -5.98 -14.69 8.06
CA SER A 328 -6.13 -16.07 8.56
C SER A 328 -5.11 -16.39 9.66
N THR A 329 -3.84 -16.00 9.47
CA THR A 329 -2.77 -16.20 10.47
C THR A 329 -3.08 -15.46 11.78
N MET A 330 -3.65 -14.27 11.70
CA MET A 330 -4.09 -13.49 12.87
C MET A 330 -5.42 -13.97 13.48
N GLY A 331 -6.10 -14.95 12.86
CA GLY A 331 -7.36 -15.50 13.35
C GLY A 331 -8.57 -14.59 13.14
N TYR A 332 -8.52 -13.64 12.22
CA TYR A 332 -9.67 -12.79 11.84
C TYR A 332 -10.60 -13.49 10.83
N LEU A 333 -10.08 -14.45 10.06
CA LEU A 333 -10.85 -15.28 9.16
C LEU A 333 -10.92 -16.69 9.76
N ASN A 334 -12.13 -17.22 9.93
CA ASN A 334 -12.32 -18.61 10.35
C ASN A 334 -11.76 -19.54 9.26
N GLY A 335 -10.89 -20.46 9.67
CA GLY A 335 -10.10 -21.30 8.79
C GLY A 335 -10.94 -22.06 7.76
N THR A 336 -10.78 -21.64 6.52
CA THR A 336 -10.74 -22.49 5.36
C THR A 336 -9.72 -21.85 4.43
N LEU A 337 -8.46 -22.28 4.57
CA LEU A 337 -7.52 -22.17 3.46
C LEU A 337 -8.19 -22.93 2.32
N ALA A 338 -8.75 -22.20 1.37
CA ALA A 338 -9.19 -22.82 0.13
C ALA A 338 -7.96 -23.51 -0.45
N ALA A 339 -7.97 -24.85 -0.43
CA ALA A 339 -7.00 -25.66 -1.12
C ALA A 339 -6.91 -25.16 -2.56
N GLY A 340 -5.68 -24.94 -3.01
CA GLY A 340 -5.37 -24.36 -4.31
C GLY A 340 -6.21 -24.98 -5.42
N VAL A 341 -6.61 -24.12 -6.31
CA VAL A 341 -7.14 -24.51 -7.61
C VAL A 341 -5.98 -25.16 -8.36
N SER A 342 -6.09 -26.49 -8.50
CA SER A 342 -5.26 -27.34 -9.38
C SER A 342 -5.46 -26.94 -10.84
#